data_97d752c72bf8a575cde784932d5a5161
#
_entry.id   97d752c72bf8a575cde784932d5a5161
#
_cell.length_a   1.000
_cell.length_b   1.000
_cell.length_c   1.000
_cell.angle_alpha   90.00
_cell.angle_beta   90.00
_cell.angle_gamma   90.00
#
_symmetry.space_group_name_H-M   'P 1'
#
loop_
_entity.id
_entity.type
_entity.pdbx_description
1 polymer ?
#
loop_
_entity_poly.entity_id
_entity_poly.type
_entity_poly.pdbx_seq_one_letter_code
_entity_poly.pdbx_strand_id
1 'polypeptide(L)'
;MRTLKEQKPIENRNVKSILNIFNLKTKTYETVAIIDALAEAPNWERDGIHLVYNSLGRLYRFNIETKVSTMIDSQYCNHCNNDHVLSPDGKRVAVSHHTREDGESRIYTFPIEGGTPTLVTPMAPSYLHGWSPDGSTLAYCAERNGQYDIYTIPVNGGIEVQLTNTPRLDDGPEYSPCGNYIWFNSVRSGLMHIWRMKADGSEQTQMTDDGMNDWFAHLSPDGKNVIFISYHKGDVAPGDHPANKNVEIRMMDNDGKNIQTLVKLFGGQGSLNVNSWSPCGTKFAFMSYELK
;
A
#
# COMPACT_ATOMS: atom_id res chain seq x y z
N MET A 1 -26.56 1.18 2.07
CA MET A 1 -25.51 1.05 3.09
C MET A 1 -25.08 -0.40 3.13
N ARG A 2 -23.98 -0.76 2.47
CA ARG A 2 -23.31 -2.04 2.67
C ARG A 2 -22.15 -1.75 3.60
N THR A 3 -22.25 -2.17 4.84
CA THR A 3 -21.12 -2.38 5.72
C THR A 3 -20.08 -3.18 4.96
N LEU A 4 -18.84 -2.70 4.92
CA LEU A 4 -17.68 -3.53 4.59
C LEU A 4 -17.75 -4.73 5.55
N LYS A 5 -18.36 -5.85 5.09
CA LYS A 5 -18.29 -7.09 5.85
C LYS A 5 -16.82 -7.43 5.93
N GLU A 6 -16.33 -7.52 7.17
CA GLU A 6 -15.07 -8.17 7.49
C GLU A 6 -14.81 -9.28 6.48
N GLN A 7 -13.82 -9.09 5.62
CA GLN A 7 -13.26 -10.22 4.90
C GLN A 7 -12.67 -11.09 5.98
N LYS A 8 -13.37 -12.20 6.32
CA LYS A 8 -12.78 -13.23 7.17
C LYS A 8 -11.39 -13.50 6.60
N PRO A 9 -10.34 -13.48 7.43
CA PRO A 9 -9.00 -13.83 6.97
C PRO A 9 -9.15 -15.12 6.18
N ILE A 10 -8.74 -15.13 4.90
CA ILE A 10 -8.58 -16.37 4.15
C ILE A 10 -7.76 -17.25 5.07
N GLU A 11 -8.26 -18.47 5.36
CA GLU A 11 -7.52 -19.38 6.21
C GLU A 11 -6.11 -19.48 5.64
N ASN A 12 -5.16 -18.84 6.31
CA ASN A 12 -3.81 -18.53 5.85
C ASN A 12 -2.93 -19.78 5.53
N ARG A 13 -3.52 -20.95 5.59
CA ARG A 13 -2.88 -22.25 5.38
C ARG A 13 -2.91 -22.75 3.95
N ASN A 14 -3.75 -22.16 3.08
CA ASN A 14 -4.00 -22.67 1.73
C ASN A 14 -3.42 -21.77 0.62
N VAL A 15 -2.47 -20.91 0.95
CA VAL A 15 -1.85 -20.00 0.00
C VAL A 15 -0.33 -20.11 0.07
N LYS A 16 0.32 -20.10 -1.09
CA LYS A 16 1.75 -19.80 -1.25
C LYS A 16 1.87 -18.42 -1.84
N SER A 17 2.72 -17.60 -1.24
CA SER A 17 3.08 -16.28 -1.77
C SER A 17 4.40 -16.36 -2.50
N ILE A 18 4.43 -15.79 -3.69
CA ILE A 18 5.59 -15.79 -4.57
C ILE A 18 6.08 -14.35 -4.66
N LEU A 19 7.24 -14.08 -4.08
CA LEU A 19 7.88 -12.77 -4.12
C LEU A 19 8.66 -12.64 -5.44
N ASN A 20 8.29 -11.65 -6.22
CA ASN A 20 8.85 -11.36 -7.53
C ASN A 20 9.48 -9.98 -7.57
N ILE A 21 10.49 -9.79 -8.41
CA ILE A 21 11.10 -8.50 -8.71
C ILE A 21 11.03 -8.27 -10.22
N PHE A 22 10.32 -7.22 -10.63
CA PHE A 22 10.25 -6.77 -12.03
C PHE A 22 11.39 -5.81 -12.32
N ASN A 23 12.02 -5.96 -13.50
CA ASN A 23 13.07 -5.09 -13.99
C ASN A 23 12.57 -4.32 -15.23
N LEU A 24 12.47 -3.00 -15.11
CA LEU A 24 11.98 -2.12 -16.19
C LEU A 24 12.85 -2.15 -17.45
N LYS A 25 14.16 -2.34 -17.28
CA LYS A 25 15.09 -2.33 -18.43
C LYS A 25 14.92 -3.58 -19.31
N THR A 26 14.76 -4.74 -18.70
CA THR A 26 14.57 -6.02 -19.42
C THR A 26 13.10 -6.31 -19.71
N LYS A 27 12.17 -5.63 -19.03
CA LYS A 27 10.72 -5.88 -19.06
C LYS A 27 10.35 -7.31 -18.66
N THR A 28 11.11 -7.89 -17.72
CA THR A 28 10.89 -9.23 -17.18
C THR A 28 10.91 -9.18 -15.67
N TYR A 29 10.37 -10.21 -15.03
CA TYR A 29 10.51 -10.40 -13.59
C TYR A 29 11.17 -11.74 -13.28
N GLU A 30 11.74 -11.82 -12.09
CA GLU A 30 12.29 -13.03 -11.49
C GLU A 30 11.62 -13.32 -10.16
N THR A 31 11.38 -14.60 -9.87
CA THR A 31 10.94 -15.05 -8.56
C THR A 31 12.17 -15.11 -7.63
N VAL A 32 12.12 -14.36 -6.53
CA VAL A 32 13.23 -14.30 -5.56
C VAL A 32 12.99 -15.14 -4.30
N ALA A 33 11.73 -15.43 -3.97
CA ALA A 33 11.36 -16.33 -2.88
C ALA A 33 9.96 -16.92 -3.08
N ILE A 34 9.73 -18.10 -2.48
CA ILE A 34 8.41 -18.70 -2.30
C ILE A 34 8.20 -18.86 -0.79
N ILE A 35 7.11 -18.29 -0.28
CA ILE A 35 6.75 -18.27 1.14
C ILE A 35 5.51 -19.15 1.30
N ASP A 36 5.61 -20.19 2.13
CA ASP A 36 4.53 -21.16 2.35
C ASP A 36 3.45 -20.66 3.32
N ALA A 37 3.14 -19.38 3.22
CA ALA A 37 2.13 -18.64 3.97
C ALA A 37 1.66 -17.44 3.17
N LEU A 38 0.60 -16.75 3.62
CA LEU A 38 0.24 -15.44 3.09
C LEU A 38 1.33 -14.43 3.47
N ALA A 39 1.95 -13.83 2.46
CA ALA A 39 2.86 -12.70 2.58
C ALA A 39 2.42 -11.61 1.60
N GLU A 40 2.46 -10.35 2.04
CA GLU A 40 1.82 -9.22 1.37
C GLU A 40 2.70 -7.98 1.37
N ALA A 41 2.50 -7.12 0.37
CA ALA A 41 2.96 -5.74 0.36
C ALA A 41 4.49 -5.59 0.53
N PRO A 42 5.32 -6.09 -0.40
CA PRO A 42 6.76 -5.95 -0.30
C PRO A 42 7.18 -4.49 -0.46
N ASN A 43 7.83 -3.91 0.55
CA ASN A 43 8.29 -2.54 0.58
C ASN A 43 9.83 -2.51 0.61
N TRP A 44 10.48 -1.84 -0.34
CA TRP A 44 11.92 -1.88 -0.49
C TRP A 44 12.63 -0.93 0.48
N GLU A 45 13.66 -1.43 1.17
CA GLU A 45 14.53 -0.59 1.99
C GLU A 45 15.51 0.20 1.13
N ARG A 46 16.04 1.29 1.71
CA ARG A 46 16.97 2.19 1.03
C ARG A 46 18.32 1.57 0.67
N ASP A 47 18.70 0.49 1.32
CA ASP A 47 19.95 -0.22 1.03
C ASP A 47 19.91 -0.98 -0.30
N GLY A 48 18.71 -1.15 -0.89
CA GLY A 48 18.51 -1.87 -2.15
C GLY A 48 18.66 -3.39 -2.05
N ILE A 49 18.80 -3.93 -0.84
CA ILE A 49 19.07 -5.35 -0.58
C ILE A 49 17.91 -5.98 0.23
N HIS A 50 17.23 -5.20 1.06
CA HIS A 50 16.17 -5.70 1.91
C HIS A 50 14.78 -5.26 1.42
N LEU A 51 13.81 -6.17 1.59
CA LEU A 51 12.39 -5.93 1.43
C LEU A 51 11.69 -6.19 2.76
N VAL A 52 10.80 -5.31 3.16
CA VAL A 52 9.89 -5.54 4.29
C VAL A 52 8.57 -6.03 3.73
N TYR A 53 7.97 -7.06 4.32
CA TYR A 53 6.65 -7.57 3.96
C TYR A 53 5.86 -7.97 5.21
N ASN A 54 4.52 -7.94 5.11
CA ASN A 54 3.64 -8.48 6.13
C ASN A 54 3.40 -9.98 5.90
N SER A 55 3.38 -10.75 6.97
CA SER A 55 2.86 -12.11 6.96
C SER A 55 2.18 -12.41 8.30
N LEU A 56 0.91 -12.84 8.24
CA LEU A 56 0.14 -13.24 9.42
C LEU A 56 0.14 -12.20 10.55
N GLY A 57 0.03 -10.94 10.17
CA GLY A 57 -0.03 -9.81 11.13
C GLY A 57 1.32 -9.34 11.66
N ARG A 58 2.43 -9.86 11.15
CA ARG A 58 3.79 -9.50 11.55
C ARG A 58 4.60 -9.04 10.37
N LEU A 59 5.60 -8.20 10.61
CA LEU A 59 6.53 -7.74 9.59
C LEU A 59 7.78 -8.62 9.57
N TYR A 60 8.28 -8.85 8.36
CA TYR A 60 9.51 -9.58 8.08
C TYR A 60 10.41 -8.76 7.18
N ARG A 61 11.71 -8.81 7.46
CA ARG A 61 12.77 -8.24 6.65
C ARG A 61 13.42 -9.37 5.83
N PHE A 62 13.28 -9.31 4.51
CA PHE A 62 13.82 -10.31 3.58
C PHE A 62 15.06 -9.76 2.90
N ASN A 63 16.16 -10.49 2.99
CA ASN A 63 17.39 -10.16 2.25
C ASN A 63 17.37 -10.86 0.89
N ILE A 64 17.40 -10.06 -0.20
CA ILE A 64 17.29 -10.58 -1.58
C ILE A 64 18.52 -11.36 -2.06
N GLU A 65 19.69 -11.19 -1.43
CA GLU A 65 20.92 -11.91 -1.77
C GLU A 65 20.99 -13.25 -1.05
N THR A 66 20.80 -13.23 0.27
CA THR A 66 20.90 -14.43 1.11
C THR A 66 19.63 -15.28 1.13
N LYS A 67 18.50 -14.72 0.66
CA LYS A 67 17.16 -15.33 0.68
C LYS A 67 16.63 -15.64 2.08
N VAL A 68 17.11 -14.93 3.09
CA VAL A 68 16.73 -15.12 4.49
C VAL A 68 15.70 -14.06 4.89
N SER A 69 14.62 -14.51 5.54
CA SER A 69 13.63 -13.64 6.21
C SER A 69 13.87 -13.62 7.71
N THR A 70 13.89 -12.43 8.29
CA THR A 70 13.97 -12.23 9.73
C THR A 70 12.76 -11.44 10.21
N MET A 71 12.09 -11.92 11.25
CA MET A 71 10.95 -11.22 11.83
C MET A 71 11.43 -9.93 12.53
N ILE A 72 10.73 -8.83 12.26
CA ILE A 72 10.92 -7.56 12.97
C ILE A 72 10.10 -7.62 14.27
N ASP A 73 10.76 -7.45 15.42
CA ASP A 73 10.06 -7.46 16.69
C ASP A 73 9.31 -6.16 16.93
N SER A 74 8.02 -6.17 16.60
CA SER A 74 7.07 -5.08 16.82
C SER A 74 6.29 -5.23 18.13
N GLN A 75 6.77 -6.08 19.06
CA GLN A 75 6.15 -6.34 20.36
C GLN A 75 4.63 -6.64 20.24
N TYR A 76 3.76 -5.75 20.76
CA TYR A 76 2.32 -5.94 20.75
C TYR A 76 1.65 -5.63 19.40
N CYS A 77 2.30 -4.92 18.47
CA CYS A 77 1.79 -4.72 17.11
C CYS A 77 1.98 -6.00 16.29
N ASN A 78 1.14 -7.00 16.51
CA ASN A 78 1.23 -8.33 15.93
C ASN A 78 -0.06 -8.77 15.20
N HIS A 79 -0.95 -7.83 14.93
CA HIS A 79 -2.16 -7.96 14.12
C HIS A 79 -2.17 -6.86 13.05
N CYS A 80 -1.00 -6.64 12.41
CA CYS A 80 -0.88 -5.68 11.31
C CYS A 80 -1.58 -6.24 10.07
N ASN A 81 -2.23 -5.36 9.31
CA ASN A 81 -2.64 -5.68 7.94
C ASN A 81 -1.47 -5.45 6.97
N ASN A 82 -1.74 -5.41 5.67
CA ASN A 82 -0.74 -5.19 4.64
C ASN A 82 -0.28 -3.72 4.48
N ASP A 83 -0.87 -2.78 5.24
CA ASP A 83 -0.47 -1.36 5.19
C ASP A 83 0.72 -1.12 6.11
N HIS A 84 1.91 -1.12 5.56
CA HIS A 84 3.13 -0.73 6.25
C HIS A 84 4.02 0.07 5.30
N VAL A 85 4.57 1.16 5.78
CA VAL A 85 5.39 2.06 4.95
C VAL A 85 6.63 2.48 5.70
N LEU A 86 7.79 2.37 5.03
CA LEU A 86 9.07 2.81 5.57
C LEU A 86 9.18 4.34 5.59
N SER A 87 9.75 4.88 6.65
CA SER A 87 10.03 6.33 6.71
C SER A 87 11.04 6.74 5.63
N PRO A 88 10.98 7.99 5.15
CA PRO A 88 11.90 8.47 4.12
C PRO A 88 13.38 8.38 4.47
N ASP A 89 13.73 8.38 5.75
CA ASP A 89 15.12 8.19 6.22
C ASP A 89 15.51 6.71 6.38
N GLY A 90 14.52 5.78 6.21
CA GLY A 90 14.70 4.33 6.34
C GLY A 90 14.88 3.82 7.77
N LYS A 91 14.68 4.66 8.80
CA LYS A 91 14.94 4.28 10.21
C LYS A 91 13.72 3.77 10.94
N ARG A 92 12.52 4.06 10.46
CA ARG A 92 11.24 3.71 11.09
C ARG A 92 10.32 3.04 10.07
N VAL A 93 9.37 2.31 10.58
CA VAL A 93 8.22 1.82 9.83
C VAL A 93 6.94 2.31 10.50
N ALA A 94 5.97 2.71 9.72
CA ALA A 94 4.60 2.93 10.17
C ALA A 94 3.74 1.74 9.72
N VAL A 95 2.75 1.35 10.52
CA VAL A 95 1.88 0.21 10.29
C VAL A 95 0.44 0.51 10.66
N SER A 96 -0.50 -0.12 9.98
CA SER A 96 -1.87 -0.27 10.44
C SER A 96 -1.98 -1.53 11.30
N HIS A 97 -2.40 -1.39 12.54
CA HIS A 97 -2.51 -2.50 13.48
C HIS A 97 -3.91 -2.55 14.11
N HIS A 98 -4.55 -3.72 14.03
CA HIS A 98 -5.83 -3.97 14.69
C HIS A 98 -5.61 -4.20 16.18
N THR A 99 -6.13 -3.28 17.00
CA THR A 99 -5.99 -3.35 18.46
C THR A 99 -6.86 -4.46 19.04
N ARG A 100 -6.42 -5.07 20.14
CA ARG A 100 -7.15 -6.18 20.76
C ARG A 100 -8.40 -5.73 21.54
N GLU A 101 -8.43 -4.46 21.93
CA GLU A 101 -9.48 -3.89 22.77
C GLU A 101 -10.80 -3.77 22.03
N ASP A 102 -10.78 -3.34 20.77
CA ASP A 102 -11.97 -3.08 19.96
C ASP A 102 -11.91 -3.70 18.56
N GLY A 103 -10.76 -4.27 18.17
CA GLY A 103 -10.55 -4.85 16.83
C GLY A 103 -10.30 -3.82 15.74
N GLU A 104 -10.31 -2.52 16.08
CA GLU A 104 -10.19 -1.44 15.11
C GLU A 104 -8.74 -1.15 14.72
N SER A 105 -8.55 -0.73 13.47
CA SER A 105 -7.23 -0.38 12.94
C SER A 105 -6.78 1.01 13.40
N ARG A 106 -5.55 1.10 13.88
CA ARG A 106 -4.85 2.35 14.22
C ARG A 106 -3.44 2.33 13.69
N ILE A 107 -2.88 3.51 13.49
CA ILE A 107 -1.54 3.68 12.96
C ILE A 107 -0.54 3.79 14.10
N TYR A 108 0.52 3.00 14.01
CA TYR A 108 1.66 2.98 14.92
C TYR A 108 2.95 3.18 14.15
N THR A 109 3.98 3.69 14.81
CA THR A 109 5.33 3.76 14.27
C THR A 109 6.33 3.14 15.25
N PHE A 110 7.38 2.49 14.73
CA PHE A 110 8.48 1.94 15.53
C PHE A 110 9.77 1.87 14.69
N PRO A 111 10.96 1.68 15.32
CA PRO A 111 12.23 1.54 14.59
C PRO A 111 12.19 0.32 13.64
N ILE A 112 12.82 0.41 12.47
CA ILE A 112 12.88 -0.70 11.50
C ILE A 112 13.62 -1.93 12.08
N GLU A 113 14.53 -1.73 13.00
CA GLU A 113 15.24 -2.82 13.70
C GLU A 113 14.38 -3.49 14.79
N GLY A 114 13.13 -3.05 14.96
CA GLY A 114 12.23 -3.48 16.03
C GLY A 114 12.23 -2.55 17.24
N GLY A 115 11.26 -2.73 18.10
CA GLY A 115 11.13 -1.92 19.32
C GLY A 115 9.69 -1.60 19.69
N THR A 116 9.52 -0.74 20.67
CA THR A 116 8.20 -0.41 21.20
C THR A 116 7.42 0.49 20.23
N PRO A 117 6.24 0.06 19.78
CA PRO A 117 5.39 0.88 18.92
C PRO A 117 4.84 2.12 19.64
N THR A 118 4.78 3.22 18.91
CA THR A 118 4.17 4.47 19.35
C THR A 118 2.89 4.70 18.57
N LEU A 119 1.77 4.90 19.26
CA LEU A 119 0.48 5.23 18.66
C LEU A 119 0.54 6.61 18.00
N VAL A 120 0.04 6.70 16.76
CA VAL A 120 -0.06 7.97 16.01
C VAL A 120 -1.52 8.42 15.90
N THR A 121 -2.44 7.53 15.49
CA THR A 121 -3.86 7.86 15.33
C THR A 121 -4.67 7.30 16.50
N PRO A 122 -5.17 8.13 17.43
CA PRO A 122 -6.04 7.65 18.51
C PRO A 122 -7.44 7.28 18.02
N MET A 123 -7.92 7.92 16.96
CA MET A 123 -9.21 7.61 16.33
C MET A 123 -9.09 6.42 15.39
N ALA A 124 -10.17 5.63 15.27
CA ALA A 124 -10.25 4.41 14.47
C ALA A 124 -11.58 4.32 13.71
N PRO A 125 -11.64 3.58 12.59
CA PRO A 125 -10.51 2.95 11.93
C PRO A 125 -9.62 3.96 11.19
N SER A 126 -8.33 3.64 11.06
CA SER A 126 -7.34 4.40 10.30
C SER A 126 -6.38 3.42 9.62
N TYR A 127 -6.17 3.57 8.30
CA TYR A 127 -5.37 2.69 7.45
C TYR A 127 -4.26 3.49 6.77
N LEU A 128 -3.02 3.13 7.07
CA LEU A 128 -1.82 3.83 6.61
C LEU A 128 -1.51 3.58 5.13
N HIS A 129 -1.09 4.63 4.41
CA HIS A 129 -0.61 4.47 3.05
C HIS A 129 0.65 5.29 2.70
N GLY A 130 0.93 6.40 3.38
CA GLY A 130 2.04 7.24 2.97
C GLY A 130 2.75 8.01 4.08
N TRP A 131 4.02 8.32 3.84
CA TRP A 131 4.82 9.31 4.57
C TRP A 131 5.04 10.53 3.68
N SER A 132 5.01 11.74 4.27
CA SER A 132 5.56 12.91 3.58
C SER A 132 7.07 12.74 3.39
N PRO A 133 7.67 13.25 2.30
CA PRO A 133 9.09 13.06 2.00
C PRO A 133 10.05 13.63 3.07
N ASP A 134 9.60 14.61 3.86
CA ASP A 134 10.33 15.16 4.99
C ASP A 134 10.20 14.31 6.28
N GLY A 135 9.35 13.27 6.24
CA GLY A 135 9.12 12.36 7.36
C GLY A 135 8.28 12.94 8.51
N SER A 136 7.69 14.12 8.34
CA SER A 136 6.95 14.80 9.41
C SER A 136 5.47 14.40 9.52
N THR A 137 4.89 13.89 8.43
CA THR A 137 3.44 13.67 8.31
C THR A 137 3.13 12.30 7.71
N LEU A 138 2.06 11.67 8.18
CA LEU A 138 1.48 10.46 7.57
C LEU A 138 0.21 10.80 6.81
N ALA A 139 0.01 10.14 5.66
CA ALA A 139 -1.24 10.15 4.91
C ALA A 139 -1.91 8.77 5.04
N TYR A 140 -3.21 8.76 5.23
CA TYR A 140 -3.96 7.54 5.51
C TYR A 140 -5.43 7.68 5.10
N CYS A 141 -6.08 6.53 4.91
CA CYS A 141 -7.53 6.43 4.77
C CYS A 141 -8.15 6.24 6.15
N ALA A 142 -9.26 6.91 6.43
CA ALA A 142 -9.97 6.73 7.69
C ALA A 142 -11.47 6.92 7.54
N GLU A 143 -12.23 6.14 8.31
CA GLU A 143 -13.67 6.38 8.44
C GLU A 143 -13.90 7.40 9.54
N ARG A 144 -14.53 8.51 9.15
CA ARG A 144 -15.03 9.51 10.07
C ARG A 144 -16.47 9.87 9.65
N ASN A 145 -17.37 9.93 10.60
CA ASN A 145 -18.78 10.25 10.34
C ASN A 145 -19.47 9.33 9.31
N GLY A 146 -19.07 8.06 9.23
CA GLY A 146 -19.63 7.05 8.34
C GLY A 146 -19.14 7.12 6.89
N GLN A 147 -18.03 7.81 6.63
CA GLN A 147 -17.42 7.93 5.31
C GLN A 147 -15.91 7.72 5.39
N TYR A 148 -15.36 7.02 4.39
CA TYR A 148 -13.93 6.83 4.22
C TYR A 148 -13.36 7.94 3.33
N ASP A 149 -12.41 8.71 3.87
CA ASP A 149 -11.73 9.81 3.22
C ASP A 149 -10.23 9.79 3.49
N ILE A 150 -9.51 10.64 2.77
CA ILE A 150 -8.07 10.85 2.95
C ILE A 150 -7.83 11.86 4.07
N TYR A 151 -6.95 11.46 4.99
CA TYR A 151 -6.51 12.27 6.11
C TYR A 151 -4.99 12.36 6.17
N THR A 152 -4.49 13.38 6.83
CA THR A 152 -3.10 13.50 7.23
C THR A 152 -2.99 13.80 8.73
N ILE A 153 -1.87 13.38 9.33
CA ILE A 153 -1.59 13.62 10.75
C ILE A 153 -0.07 13.77 10.96
N PRO A 154 0.41 14.66 11.85
CA PRO A 154 1.82 14.67 12.23
C PRO A 154 2.27 13.29 12.75
N VAL A 155 3.48 12.85 12.39
CA VAL A 155 3.99 11.51 12.75
C VAL A 155 4.07 11.25 14.25
N ASN A 156 4.16 12.31 15.04
CA ASN A 156 4.16 12.25 16.51
C ASN A 156 2.75 12.36 17.13
N GLY A 157 1.69 12.24 16.29
CA GLY A 157 0.31 12.44 16.70
C GLY A 157 -0.08 13.93 16.72
N GLY A 158 -1.33 14.21 17.02
CA GLY A 158 -1.87 15.56 17.05
C GLY A 158 -3.22 15.66 16.37
N ILE A 159 -3.48 16.79 15.71
CA ILE A 159 -4.73 17.05 15.01
C ILE A 159 -4.64 16.45 13.61
N GLU A 160 -5.60 15.57 13.26
CA GLU A 160 -5.75 15.08 11.89
C GLU A 160 -6.41 16.13 10.99
N VAL A 161 -6.03 16.16 9.73
CA VAL A 161 -6.57 17.04 8.71
C VAL A 161 -7.23 16.19 7.63
N GLN A 162 -8.53 16.43 7.38
CA GLN A 162 -9.28 15.80 6.29
C GLN A 162 -8.96 16.51 4.98
N LEU A 163 -8.53 15.76 3.96
CA LEU A 163 -8.16 16.29 2.64
C LEU A 163 -9.22 16.04 1.57
N THR A 164 -10.03 14.99 1.72
CA THR A 164 -11.17 14.71 0.84
C THR A 164 -12.47 14.65 1.64
N ASN A 165 -13.58 14.98 0.98
CA ASN A 165 -14.92 14.91 1.55
C ASN A 165 -15.94 14.77 0.42
N THR A 166 -15.74 13.77 -0.44
CA THR A 166 -16.65 13.47 -1.54
C THR A 166 -17.45 12.22 -1.22
N PRO A 167 -18.73 12.12 -1.65
CA PRO A 167 -19.50 10.91 -1.40
C PRO A 167 -18.81 9.67 -1.92
N ARG A 168 -18.81 8.60 -1.12
CA ARG A 168 -18.19 7.30 -1.35
C ARG A 168 -16.74 7.21 -0.86
N LEU A 169 -16.04 6.15 -1.30
CA LEU A 169 -14.73 5.78 -0.82
C LEU A 169 -13.62 6.55 -1.53
N ASP A 170 -12.76 7.19 -0.73
CA ASP A 170 -11.42 7.64 -1.11
C ASP A 170 -10.40 6.86 -0.26
N ASP A 171 -9.33 6.33 -0.89
CA ASP A 171 -8.39 5.42 -0.25
C ASP A 171 -6.97 5.54 -0.83
N GLY A 172 -5.99 4.87 -0.24
CA GLY A 172 -4.65 4.65 -0.77
C GLY A 172 -3.81 5.91 -0.99
N PRO A 173 -3.73 6.87 -0.06
CA PRO A 173 -2.99 8.10 -0.29
C PRO A 173 -1.47 7.91 -0.22
N GLU A 174 -0.74 8.32 -1.26
CA GLU A 174 0.71 8.34 -1.29
C GLU A 174 1.23 9.72 -1.72
N TYR A 175 2.20 10.25 -0.96
CA TYR A 175 2.90 11.47 -1.34
C TYR A 175 3.80 11.26 -2.55
N SER A 176 3.80 12.22 -3.47
CA SER A 176 4.85 12.29 -4.50
C SER A 176 6.23 12.51 -3.87
N PRO A 177 7.33 12.04 -4.49
CA PRO A 177 8.68 12.23 -3.97
C PRO A 177 9.08 13.70 -3.73
N CYS A 178 8.49 14.63 -4.46
CA CYS A 178 8.71 16.08 -4.26
C CYS A 178 7.85 16.69 -3.14
N GLY A 179 6.89 15.93 -2.56
CA GLY A 179 6.00 16.40 -1.51
C GLY A 179 4.87 17.33 -1.94
N ASN A 180 4.80 17.72 -3.21
CA ASN A 180 3.82 18.70 -3.68
C ASN A 180 2.44 18.10 -3.92
N TYR A 181 2.35 16.78 -4.12
CA TYR A 181 1.12 16.09 -4.46
C TYR A 181 0.90 14.87 -3.58
N ILE A 182 -0.37 14.51 -3.41
CA ILE A 182 -0.84 13.22 -2.90
C ILE A 182 -1.62 12.53 -4.01
N TRP A 183 -1.24 11.29 -4.30
CA TRP A 183 -1.97 10.40 -5.20
C TRP A 183 -2.88 9.53 -4.35
N PHE A 184 -4.08 9.25 -4.83
CA PHE A 184 -5.07 8.48 -4.07
C PHE A 184 -6.07 7.80 -5.02
N ASN A 185 -6.88 6.92 -4.48
CA ASN A 185 -7.93 6.21 -5.20
C ASN A 185 -9.28 6.82 -4.86
N SER A 186 -10.20 6.87 -5.82
CA SER A 186 -11.57 7.34 -5.59
C SER A 186 -12.56 6.66 -6.53
N VAL A 187 -13.74 6.29 -5.98
CA VAL A 187 -14.87 5.75 -6.77
C VAL A 187 -15.84 6.84 -7.25
N ARG A 188 -15.52 8.11 -7.05
CA ARG A 188 -16.43 9.24 -7.35
C ARG A 188 -16.84 9.35 -8.82
N SER A 189 -16.02 8.82 -9.74
CA SER A 189 -16.30 8.77 -11.17
C SER A 189 -17.00 7.48 -11.64
N GLY A 190 -17.39 6.58 -10.71
CA GLY A 190 -18.16 5.37 -10.99
C GLY A 190 -17.38 4.07 -10.87
N LEU A 191 -16.16 3.99 -11.39
CA LEU A 191 -15.18 2.94 -11.10
C LEU A 191 -14.14 3.48 -10.11
N MET A 192 -13.33 2.58 -9.54
CA MET A 192 -12.16 3.02 -8.78
C MET A 192 -11.10 3.51 -9.75
N HIS A 193 -10.74 4.77 -9.62
CA HIS A 193 -9.70 5.39 -10.44
C HIS A 193 -8.64 6.05 -9.56
N ILE A 194 -7.46 6.23 -10.16
CA ILE A 194 -6.37 6.98 -9.54
C ILE A 194 -6.63 8.47 -9.75
N TRP A 195 -6.48 9.22 -8.67
CA TRP A 195 -6.58 10.67 -8.60
C TRP A 195 -5.30 11.25 -8.03
N ARG A 196 -5.09 12.53 -8.27
CA ARG A 196 -4.00 13.32 -7.70
C ARG A 196 -4.55 14.64 -7.20
N MET A 197 -4.05 15.11 -6.06
CA MET A 197 -4.34 16.42 -5.48
C MET A 197 -3.04 17.10 -5.02
N LYS A 198 -3.08 18.40 -4.77
CA LYS A 198 -2.00 19.05 -4.02
C LYS A 198 -1.93 18.51 -2.60
N ALA A 199 -0.78 18.66 -1.94
CA ALA A 199 -0.58 18.15 -0.57
C ALA A 199 -1.54 18.80 0.46
N ASP A 200 -2.14 19.94 0.14
CA ASP A 200 -3.16 20.61 0.95
C ASP A 200 -4.61 20.14 0.66
N GLY A 201 -4.79 19.14 -0.22
CA GLY A 201 -6.09 18.60 -0.64
C GLY A 201 -6.75 19.32 -1.82
N SER A 202 -6.19 20.42 -2.29
CA SER A 202 -6.73 21.18 -3.43
C SER A 202 -6.38 20.57 -4.79
N GLU A 203 -7.01 21.06 -5.87
CA GLU A 203 -6.73 20.69 -7.27
C GLU A 203 -6.83 19.18 -7.55
N GLN A 204 -7.89 18.53 -7.07
CA GLN A 204 -8.11 17.10 -7.25
C GLN A 204 -8.39 16.79 -8.73
N THR A 205 -7.55 15.96 -9.33
CA THR A 205 -7.57 15.63 -10.76
C THR A 205 -7.58 14.11 -10.96
N GLN A 206 -8.48 13.61 -11.81
CA GLN A 206 -8.52 12.21 -12.20
C GLN A 206 -7.35 11.88 -13.14
N MET A 207 -6.63 10.79 -12.87
CA MET A 207 -5.43 10.39 -13.61
C MET A 207 -5.66 9.16 -14.48
N THR A 208 -6.60 8.26 -14.13
CA THR A 208 -6.98 7.12 -14.96
C THR A 208 -8.46 7.13 -15.30
N ASP A 209 -8.83 6.65 -16.52
CA ASP A 209 -10.20 6.65 -17.07
C ASP A 209 -10.36 5.59 -18.17
N ASP A 210 -9.81 4.40 -18.00
CA ASP A 210 -9.77 3.40 -19.06
C ASP A 210 -10.72 2.20 -18.88
N GLY A 211 -11.64 2.31 -17.95
CA GLY A 211 -12.70 1.32 -17.72
C GLY A 211 -12.27 0.13 -16.85
N MET A 212 -11.14 0.22 -16.16
CA MET A 212 -10.71 -0.73 -15.11
C MET A 212 -10.94 -0.14 -13.71
N ASN A 213 -10.80 -0.96 -12.67
CA ASN A 213 -10.71 -0.49 -11.29
C ASN A 213 -9.24 -0.43 -10.90
N ASP A 214 -8.69 0.78 -10.78
CA ASP A 214 -7.27 1.05 -10.53
C ASP A 214 -7.03 1.44 -9.08
N TRP A 215 -6.06 0.76 -8.44
CA TRP A 215 -5.78 0.89 -7.03
C TRP A 215 -4.30 1.11 -6.76
N PHE A 216 -3.99 1.85 -5.69
CA PHE A 216 -2.67 1.99 -5.08
C PHE A 216 -1.59 2.48 -6.05
N ALA A 217 -1.65 3.77 -6.34
CA ALA A 217 -0.67 4.44 -7.18
C ALA A 217 0.66 4.65 -6.44
N HIS A 218 1.74 4.06 -6.94
CA HIS A 218 3.08 4.15 -6.35
C HIS A 218 4.05 4.82 -7.31
N LEU A 219 4.59 5.96 -6.89
CA LEU A 219 5.52 6.73 -7.70
C LEU A 219 6.93 6.16 -7.63
N SER A 220 7.62 6.14 -8.78
CA SER A 220 9.05 5.89 -8.82
C SER A 220 9.82 6.97 -8.04
N PRO A 221 11.03 6.67 -7.51
CA PRO A 221 11.80 7.63 -6.71
C PRO A 221 12.11 8.94 -7.43
N ASP A 222 12.20 8.93 -8.77
CA ASP A 222 12.38 10.13 -9.59
C ASP A 222 11.06 10.85 -9.94
N GLY A 223 9.93 10.30 -9.50
CA GLY A 223 8.59 10.84 -9.70
C GLY A 223 8.06 10.82 -11.12
N LYS A 224 8.69 10.07 -12.04
CA LYS A 224 8.29 10.07 -13.46
C LYS A 224 7.28 9.00 -13.83
N ASN A 225 7.38 7.84 -13.19
CA ASN A 225 6.54 6.69 -13.45
C ASN A 225 5.65 6.39 -12.24
N VAL A 226 4.46 5.88 -12.52
CA VAL A 226 3.49 5.45 -11.50
C VAL A 226 3.10 4.02 -11.82
N ILE A 227 3.36 3.07 -10.90
CA ILE A 227 2.82 1.72 -10.98
C ILE A 227 1.58 1.60 -10.12
N PHE A 228 0.66 0.76 -10.52
CA PHE A 228 -0.60 0.53 -9.83
C PHE A 228 -1.17 -0.85 -10.19
N ILE A 229 -2.15 -1.32 -9.41
CA ILE A 229 -2.82 -2.59 -9.66
C ILE A 229 -4.22 -2.33 -10.21
N SER A 230 -4.64 -3.11 -11.20
CA SER A 230 -5.93 -2.96 -11.88
C SER A 230 -6.72 -4.26 -11.88
N TYR A 231 -7.99 -4.16 -11.52
CA TYR A 231 -9.00 -5.22 -11.64
C TYR A 231 -9.85 -4.98 -12.88
N HIS A 232 -10.18 -6.03 -13.61
CA HIS A 232 -11.07 -5.91 -14.77
C HIS A 232 -12.48 -5.49 -14.35
N LYS A 233 -13.10 -4.66 -15.17
CA LYS A 233 -14.48 -4.22 -14.95
C LYS A 233 -15.43 -5.43 -14.84
N GLY A 234 -16.17 -5.47 -13.76
CA GLY A 234 -17.14 -6.53 -13.48
C GLY A 234 -16.61 -7.70 -12.65
N ASP A 235 -15.28 -7.84 -12.47
CA ASP A 235 -14.69 -8.88 -11.63
C ASP A 235 -14.84 -8.57 -10.14
N VAL A 236 -14.92 -7.28 -9.80
CA VAL A 236 -15.11 -6.76 -8.45
C VAL A 236 -16.03 -5.53 -8.46
N ALA A 237 -16.66 -5.22 -7.34
CA ALA A 237 -17.34 -3.94 -7.20
C ALA A 237 -16.32 -2.80 -7.16
N PRO A 238 -16.66 -1.58 -7.63
CA PRO A 238 -15.69 -0.49 -7.73
C PRO A 238 -14.96 -0.12 -6.44
N GLY A 239 -15.60 -0.31 -5.28
CA GLY A 239 -14.99 -0.04 -3.97
C GLY A 239 -14.28 -1.26 -3.34
N ASP A 240 -14.13 -2.37 -4.07
CA ASP A 240 -13.54 -3.60 -3.56
C ASP A 240 -12.18 -3.87 -4.23
N HIS A 241 -11.22 -4.34 -3.43
CA HIS A 241 -9.90 -4.76 -3.90
C HIS A 241 -9.46 -6.10 -3.28
N PRO A 242 -10.25 -7.19 -3.47
CA PRO A 242 -9.98 -8.46 -2.81
C PRO A 242 -8.68 -9.12 -3.29
N ALA A 243 -8.12 -9.98 -2.44
CA ALA A 243 -7.09 -10.92 -2.84
C ALA A 243 -7.64 -12.01 -3.78
N ASN A 244 -6.73 -12.79 -4.40
CA ASN A 244 -7.05 -13.99 -5.20
C ASN A 244 -7.94 -13.69 -6.43
N LYS A 245 -7.55 -12.68 -7.19
CA LYS A 245 -8.13 -12.31 -8.48
C LYS A 245 -7.08 -12.30 -9.58
N ASN A 246 -7.52 -12.42 -10.83
CA ASN A 246 -6.68 -12.10 -11.96
C ASN A 246 -6.62 -10.58 -12.09
N VAL A 247 -5.43 -10.03 -11.93
CA VAL A 247 -5.18 -8.60 -11.92
C VAL A 247 -4.00 -8.25 -12.82
N GLU A 248 -3.85 -6.96 -13.09
CA GLU A 248 -2.71 -6.44 -13.85
C GLU A 248 -1.93 -5.43 -13.00
N ILE A 249 -0.59 -5.53 -13.00
CA ILE A 249 0.26 -4.42 -12.60
C ILE A 249 0.51 -3.60 -13.85
N ARG A 250 0.14 -2.34 -13.77
CA ARG A 250 0.21 -1.38 -14.87
C ARG A 250 1.12 -0.22 -14.51
N MET A 251 1.59 0.49 -15.49
CA MET A 251 2.42 1.68 -15.32
C MET A 251 1.93 2.79 -16.24
N MET A 252 2.01 4.02 -15.75
CA MET A 252 1.76 5.24 -16.52
C MET A 252 2.83 6.29 -16.22
N ASP A 253 2.90 7.32 -17.03
CA ASP A 253 3.66 8.52 -16.74
C ASP A 253 2.97 9.35 -15.63
N ASN A 254 3.68 10.22 -14.96
CA ASN A 254 3.14 11.02 -13.85
C ASN A 254 2.11 12.09 -14.28
N ASP A 255 1.86 12.22 -15.58
CA ASP A 255 0.78 13.05 -16.13
C ASP A 255 -0.47 12.22 -16.52
N GLY A 256 -0.49 10.92 -16.19
CA GLY A 256 -1.62 10.02 -16.45
C GLY A 256 -1.62 9.41 -17.85
N LYS A 257 -0.56 9.62 -18.66
CA LYS A 257 -0.47 9.09 -20.01
C LYS A 257 0.31 7.80 -20.11
N ASN A 258 0.31 7.20 -21.32
CA ASN A 258 1.12 6.03 -21.67
C ASN A 258 0.88 4.82 -20.78
N ILE A 259 -0.39 4.59 -20.37
CA ILE A 259 -0.76 3.44 -19.56
C ILE A 259 -0.42 2.15 -20.29
N GLN A 260 0.35 1.27 -19.66
CA GLN A 260 0.72 -0.03 -20.20
C GLN A 260 0.69 -1.12 -19.14
N THR A 261 0.30 -2.33 -19.52
CA THR A 261 0.36 -3.50 -18.65
C THR A 261 1.79 -4.04 -18.62
N LEU A 262 2.34 -4.19 -17.42
CA LEU A 262 3.66 -4.77 -17.19
C LEU A 262 3.59 -6.25 -16.82
N VAL A 263 2.64 -6.63 -15.95
CA VAL A 263 2.48 -8.00 -15.44
C VAL A 263 1.00 -8.34 -15.34
N LYS A 264 0.64 -9.56 -15.78
CA LYS A 264 -0.64 -10.20 -15.45
C LYS A 264 -0.39 -11.29 -14.43
N LEU A 265 -1.15 -11.31 -13.34
CA LEU A 265 -0.91 -12.22 -12.23
C LEU A 265 -2.20 -12.61 -11.51
N PHE A 266 -2.13 -13.73 -10.80
CA PHE A 266 -3.13 -14.07 -9.79
C PHE A 266 -2.68 -13.43 -8.47
N GLY A 267 -3.45 -12.43 -8.00
CA GLY A 267 -3.05 -11.55 -6.90
C GLY A 267 -4.22 -10.75 -6.35
N GLY A 268 -4.05 -9.45 -6.25
CA GLY A 268 -5.01 -8.49 -5.72
C GLY A 268 -4.46 -7.74 -4.53
N GLN A 269 -5.29 -7.46 -3.53
CA GLN A 269 -4.83 -6.85 -2.29
C GLN A 269 -3.63 -7.63 -1.74
N GLY A 270 -2.61 -6.94 -1.31
CA GLY A 270 -1.35 -7.54 -0.84
C GLY A 270 -0.29 -7.73 -1.94
N SER A 271 -0.66 -7.74 -3.23
CA SER A 271 0.33 -7.86 -4.31
C SER A 271 1.19 -6.60 -4.46
N LEU A 272 0.57 -5.42 -4.36
CA LEU A 272 1.20 -4.10 -4.58
C LEU A 272 0.45 -3.04 -3.75
N ASN A 273 0.34 -3.21 -2.45
CA ASN A 273 -0.44 -2.34 -1.57
C ASN A 273 0.35 -1.15 -1.01
N VAL A 274 1.67 -1.23 -1.06
CA VAL A 274 2.60 -0.19 -0.61
C VAL A 274 3.66 0.07 -1.67
N ASN A 275 4.33 1.20 -1.61
CA ASN A 275 5.37 1.54 -2.56
C ASN A 275 6.52 0.52 -2.50
N SER A 276 6.72 -0.20 -3.59
CA SER A 276 7.67 -1.29 -3.71
C SER A 276 8.78 -1.03 -4.75
N TRP A 277 8.97 0.23 -5.14
CA TRP A 277 10.07 0.60 -6.00
C TRP A 277 11.43 0.41 -5.31
N SER A 278 12.39 -0.12 -6.07
CA SER A 278 13.80 -0.11 -5.64
C SER A 278 14.30 1.33 -5.51
N PRO A 279 15.27 1.62 -4.62
CA PRO A 279 15.80 2.97 -4.44
C PRO A 279 16.36 3.60 -5.71
N CYS A 280 16.87 2.80 -6.64
CA CYS A 280 17.37 3.27 -7.94
C CYS A 280 16.26 3.49 -9.00
N GLY A 281 14.99 3.18 -8.69
CA GLY A 281 13.86 3.37 -9.59
C GLY A 281 13.83 2.48 -10.85
N THR A 282 14.67 1.43 -10.90
CA THR A 282 14.76 0.55 -12.08
C THR A 282 14.04 -0.78 -11.93
N LYS A 283 13.60 -1.09 -10.71
CA LYS A 283 12.89 -2.33 -10.35
C LYS A 283 11.75 -2.02 -9.40
N PHE A 284 10.79 -2.93 -9.32
CA PHE A 284 9.81 -2.97 -8.22
C PHE A 284 9.54 -4.41 -7.80
N ALA A 285 9.16 -4.61 -6.55
CA ALA A 285 8.78 -5.91 -6.01
C ALA A 285 7.25 -6.07 -6.00
N PHE A 286 6.76 -7.31 -6.10
CA PHE A 286 5.35 -7.63 -5.98
C PHE A 286 5.13 -9.07 -5.52
N MET A 287 3.96 -9.34 -4.93
CA MET A 287 3.52 -10.69 -4.59
C MET A 287 2.54 -11.21 -5.63
N SER A 288 2.72 -12.46 -6.04
CA SER A 288 1.67 -13.26 -6.69
C SER A 288 1.36 -14.48 -5.83
N TYR A 289 0.23 -15.15 -6.08
CA TYR A 289 -0.25 -16.20 -5.19
C TYR A 289 -0.56 -17.49 -5.95
N GLU A 290 -0.37 -18.62 -5.26
CA GLU A 290 -0.88 -19.93 -5.64
C GLU A 290 -1.77 -20.46 -4.52
N LEU A 291 -2.97 -20.91 -4.87
CA LEU A 291 -3.82 -21.66 -3.94
C LEU A 291 -3.34 -23.10 -3.86
N LYS A 292 -3.27 -23.65 -2.63
CA LYS A 292 -2.90 -25.06 -2.37
C LYS A 292 -4.09 -26.00 -2.56
#